data_90191b7111f202970638bf8062ed2c60
#
_entry.id   90191b7111f202970638bf8062ed2c60
#
_cell.length_a   1.000
_cell.length_b   1.000
_cell.length_c   1.000
_cell.angle_alpha   90.00
_cell.angle_beta   90.00
_cell.angle_gamma   90.00
#
_symmetry.space_group_name_H-M   'P 1'
#
loop_
_entity.id
_entity.type
_entity.pdbx_description
1 polymer ?
#
loop_
_entity_poly.entity_id
_entity_poly.type
_entity_poly.pdbx_seq_one_letter_code
_entity_poly.pdbx_strand_id
1 'polypeptide(L)'
;MAVPYKAPVKDIVFGYEVIDSYNVLNKISAFSDFSEDIVIPTMEECAKFSEEVLAPINAIGDQQGATIKDGVVTMPEEFVDAYQKFAEAGWASISLPSDIGGCLLYTSDAADD
;
A
#
# COMPACT_ATOMS: atom_id res chain seq x y z
N MET A 1 11.61 -18.32 -12.48
CA MET A 1 12.27 -17.00 -12.43
C MET A 1 11.22 -15.95 -12.15
N ALA A 2 11.33 -15.21 -11.07
CA ALA A 2 10.40 -14.12 -10.79
C ALA A 2 10.58 -13.00 -11.83
N VAL A 3 9.49 -12.53 -12.39
CA VAL A 3 9.51 -11.33 -13.25
C VAL A 3 9.78 -10.13 -12.35
N PRO A 4 10.78 -9.28 -12.64
CA PRO A 4 11.03 -8.08 -11.87
C PRO A 4 9.79 -7.18 -11.87
N TYR A 5 9.28 -6.85 -10.70
CA TYR A 5 8.19 -5.90 -10.56
C TYR A 5 8.74 -4.48 -10.38
N LYS A 6 8.17 -3.55 -11.10
CA LYS A 6 8.42 -2.11 -10.95
C LYS A 6 7.10 -1.39 -10.74
N ALA A 7 6.96 -0.73 -9.61
CA ALA A 7 5.77 0.04 -9.29
C ALA A 7 5.65 1.26 -10.21
N PRO A 8 4.48 1.50 -10.84
CA PRO A 8 4.29 2.59 -11.79
C PRO A 8 4.03 3.94 -11.07
N VAL A 9 4.98 4.40 -10.26
CA VAL A 9 4.83 5.61 -9.43
C VAL A 9 4.50 6.84 -10.28
N LYS A 10 5.17 7.01 -11.42
CA LYS A 10 4.92 8.15 -12.31
C LYS A 10 3.50 8.16 -12.85
N ASP A 11 2.96 7.01 -13.22
CA ASP A 11 1.59 6.90 -13.73
C ASP A 11 0.57 7.18 -12.62
N ILE A 12 0.84 6.72 -11.40
CA ILE A 12 -0.01 6.98 -10.24
C ILE A 12 -0.03 8.48 -9.91
N VAL A 13 1.14 9.11 -9.83
CA VAL A 13 1.26 10.56 -9.57
C VAL A 13 0.60 11.38 -10.68
N PHE A 14 0.79 11.00 -11.93
CA PHE A 14 0.12 11.61 -13.07
C PHE A 14 -1.41 11.55 -12.94
N GLY A 15 -1.95 10.44 -12.45
CA GLY A 15 -3.38 10.31 -12.15
C GLY A 15 -3.87 11.36 -11.17
N TYR A 16 -3.14 11.62 -10.08
CA TYR A 16 -3.48 12.68 -9.12
C TYR A 16 -3.45 14.07 -9.75
N GLU A 17 -2.52 14.34 -10.65
CA GLU A 17 -2.42 15.62 -11.36
C GLU A 17 -3.59 15.82 -12.32
N VAL A 18 -3.93 14.80 -13.11
CA VAL A 18 -4.98 14.89 -14.15
C VAL A 18 -6.36 15.20 -13.57
N ILE A 19 -6.68 14.62 -12.41
CA ILE A 19 -7.97 14.90 -11.74
C ILE A 19 -7.91 16.09 -10.79
N ASP A 20 -6.80 16.83 -10.79
CA ASP A 20 -6.59 18.01 -9.94
C ASP A 20 -6.78 17.74 -8.44
N SER A 21 -6.38 16.54 -8.00
CA SER A 21 -6.61 16.06 -6.63
C SER A 21 -6.08 17.01 -5.57
N TYR A 22 -4.91 17.57 -5.75
CA TYR A 22 -4.28 18.47 -4.77
C TYR A 22 -5.12 19.70 -4.50
N ASN A 23 -5.60 20.38 -5.54
CA ASN A 23 -6.45 21.56 -5.39
C ASN A 23 -7.84 21.24 -4.86
N VAL A 24 -8.40 20.11 -5.25
CA VAL A 24 -9.75 19.70 -4.82
C VAL A 24 -9.71 19.31 -3.34
N LEU A 25 -8.78 18.47 -2.93
CA LEU A 25 -8.70 17.95 -1.56
C LEU A 25 -8.24 19.02 -0.56
N ASN A 26 -7.34 19.91 -0.94
CA ASN A 26 -6.87 20.99 -0.06
C ASN A 26 -7.98 21.96 0.39
N LYS A 27 -9.12 21.99 -0.30
CA LYS A 27 -10.30 22.75 0.12
C LYS A 27 -11.05 22.13 1.30
N ILE A 28 -10.74 20.89 1.60
CA ILE A 28 -11.33 20.15 2.72
C ILE A 28 -10.35 20.22 3.88
N SER A 29 -10.79 20.72 5.03
CA SER A 29 -9.90 20.97 6.19
C SER A 29 -9.15 19.72 6.65
N ALA A 30 -9.78 18.54 6.58
CA ALA A 30 -9.14 17.27 6.95
C ALA A 30 -7.97 16.88 6.02
N PHE A 31 -7.92 17.41 4.81
CA PHE A 31 -6.90 17.13 3.80
C PHE A 31 -6.04 18.35 3.46
N SER A 32 -5.96 19.34 4.35
CA SER A 32 -5.21 20.57 4.12
C SER A 32 -3.72 20.35 3.83
N ASP A 33 -3.16 19.26 4.34
CA ASP A 33 -1.74 18.91 4.16
C ASP A 33 -1.50 17.98 2.95
N PHE A 34 -2.54 17.61 2.22
CA PHE A 34 -2.43 16.77 1.04
C PHE A 34 -1.73 17.51 -0.11
N SER A 35 -0.50 17.12 -0.41
CA SER A 35 0.35 17.79 -1.39
C SER A 35 1.31 16.82 -2.07
N GLU A 36 1.89 17.24 -3.18
CA GLU A 36 2.95 16.48 -3.87
C GLU A 36 4.11 16.13 -2.96
N ASP A 37 4.49 17.05 -2.06
CA ASP A 37 5.60 16.87 -1.13
C ASP A 37 5.38 15.71 -0.14
N ILE A 38 4.14 15.32 0.07
CA ILE A 38 3.78 14.15 0.89
C ILE A 38 3.47 12.93 0.03
N VAL A 39 2.71 13.10 -1.04
CA VAL A 39 2.24 12.00 -1.90
C VAL A 39 3.41 11.32 -2.61
N ILE A 40 4.31 12.07 -3.23
CA ILE A 40 5.40 11.49 -4.02
C ILE A 40 6.35 10.64 -3.15
N PRO A 41 6.91 11.14 -2.04
CA PRO A 41 7.75 10.31 -1.17
C PRO A 41 7.03 9.09 -0.62
N THR A 42 5.75 9.22 -0.27
CA THR A 42 4.96 8.08 0.22
C THR A 42 4.77 7.02 -0.85
N MET A 43 4.48 7.42 -2.10
CA MET A 43 4.38 6.48 -3.22
C MET A 43 5.72 5.80 -3.53
N GLU A 44 6.84 6.51 -3.42
CA GLU A 44 8.18 5.95 -3.59
C GLU A 44 8.50 4.91 -2.52
N GLU A 45 8.19 5.17 -1.25
CA GLU A 45 8.37 4.18 -0.17
C GLU A 45 7.43 2.98 -0.32
N CYS A 46 6.18 3.20 -0.74
CA CYS A 46 5.25 2.13 -1.06
C CYS A 46 5.74 1.26 -2.22
N ALA A 47 6.29 1.89 -3.26
CA ALA A 47 6.91 1.21 -4.39
C ALA A 47 8.07 0.33 -3.94
N LYS A 48 8.97 0.87 -3.12
CA LYS A 48 10.08 0.13 -2.55
C LYS A 48 9.63 -1.08 -1.74
N PHE A 49 8.64 -0.91 -0.87
CA PHE A 49 8.06 -2.02 -0.12
C PHE A 49 7.47 -3.09 -1.05
N SER A 50 6.73 -2.69 -2.07
CA SER A 50 6.13 -3.60 -3.04
C SER A 50 7.18 -4.37 -3.86
N GLU A 51 8.24 -3.69 -4.29
CA GLU A 51 9.31 -4.27 -5.11
C GLU A 51 10.25 -5.18 -4.30
N GLU A 52 10.60 -4.79 -3.08
CA GLU A 52 11.60 -5.49 -2.26
C GLU A 52 11.02 -6.53 -1.31
N VAL A 53 9.77 -6.34 -0.85
CA VAL A 53 9.14 -7.24 0.14
C VAL A 53 8.05 -8.10 -0.48
N LEU A 54 7.11 -7.50 -1.25
CA LEU A 54 5.97 -8.23 -1.76
C LEU A 54 6.26 -8.99 -3.07
N ALA A 55 6.92 -8.36 -4.02
CA ALA A 55 7.18 -8.99 -5.32
C ALA A 55 8.00 -10.30 -5.21
N PRO A 56 9.05 -10.40 -4.35
CA PRO A 56 9.82 -11.64 -4.22
C PRO A 56 9.01 -12.84 -3.73
N ILE A 57 7.97 -12.61 -2.94
CA ILE A 57 7.16 -13.71 -2.35
C ILE A 57 5.98 -14.11 -3.22
N ASN A 58 5.70 -13.39 -4.30
CA ASN A 58 4.56 -13.68 -5.18
C ASN A 58 4.61 -15.10 -5.77
N ALA A 59 5.78 -15.50 -6.28
CA ALA A 59 5.98 -16.85 -6.82
C ALA A 59 5.84 -17.95 -5.75
N ILE A 60 6.29 -17.67 -4.52
CA ILE A 60 6.14 -18.59 -3.38
C ILE A 60 4.66 -18.81 -3.07
N GLY A 61 3.89 -17.73 -3.03
CA GLY A 61 2.45 -17.80 -2.82
C GLY A 61 1.70 -18.57 -3.90
N ASP A 62 2.08 -18.36 -5.15
CA ASP A 62 1.49 -19.07 -6.29
C ASP A 62 1.81 -20.58 -6.25
N GLN A 63 3.01 -20.96 -5.91
CA GLN A 63 3.45 -22.36 -5.89
C GLN A 63 2.97 -23.13 -4.65
N GLN A 64 3.04 -22.54 -3.47
CA GLN A 64 2.70 -23.19 -2.20
C GLN A 64 1.23 -22.99 -1.82
N GLY A 65 0.71 -21.77 -2.06
CA GLY A 65 -0.65 -21.42 -1.69
C GLY A 65 -0.93 -21.47 -0.18
N ALA A 66 -2.20 -21.32 0.16
CA ALA A 66 -2.69 -21.56 1.51
C ALA A 66 -2.98 -23.06 1.70
N THR A 67 -2.68 -23.59 2.87
CA THR A 67 -3.00 -24.97 3.25
C THR A 67 -3.96 -24.97 4.42
N ILE A 68 -4.81 -26.01 4.47
CA ILE A 68 -5.71 -26.24 5.60
C ILE A 68 -5.39 -27.60 6.24
N LYS A 69 -5.19 -27.59 7.56
CA LYS A 69 -5.00 -28.79 8.36
C LYS A 69 -5.74 -28.65 9.67
N ASP A 70 -6.56 -29.66 9.99
CA ASP A 70 -7.34 -29.70 11.22
C ASP A 70 -8.20 -28.43 11.45
N GLY A 71 -8.75 -27.87 10.35
CA GLY A 71 -9.56 -26.64 10.39
C GLY A 71 -8.76 -25.34 10.51
N VAL A 72 -7.43 -25.41 10.51
CA VAL A 72 -6.54 -24.23 10.57
C VAL A 72 -5.94 -23.95 9.20
N VAL A 73 -6.10 -22.71 8.73
CA VAL A 73 -5.48 -22.24 7.48
C VAL A 73 -4.10 -21.70 7.78
N THR A 74 -3.11 -22.11 7.00
CA THR A 74 -1.72 -21.69 7.11
C THR A 74 -1.25 -21.13 5.78
N MET A 75 -0.56 -19.98 5.85
CA MET A 75 0.12 -19.35 4.72
C MET A 75 1.62 -19.66 4.75
N PRO A 76 2.34 -19.52 3.62
CA PRO A 76 3.79 -19.56 3.63
C PRO A 76 4.40 -18.59 4.66
N GLU A 77 5.48 -18.97 5.31
CA GLU A 77 6.13 -18.19 6.38
C GLU A 77 6.56 -16.80 5.88
N GLU A 78 6.99 -16.70 4.64
CA GLU A 78 7.39 -15.46 3.99
C GLU A 78 6.25 -14.43 3.94
N PHE A 79 5.00 -14.89 3.85
CA PHE A 79 3.83 -14.01 3.92
C PHE A 79 3.60 -13.46 5.32
N VAL A 80 3.89 -14.25 6.34
CA VAL A 80 3.79 -13.81 7.74
C VAL A 80 4.78 -12.70 8.01
N ASP A 81 6.04 -12.88 7.57
CA ASP A 81 7.10 -11.87 7.71
C ASP A 81 6.75 -10.58 6.94
N ALA A 82 6.26 -10.71 5.70
CA ALA A 82 5.86 -9.58 4.90
C ALA A 82 4.69 -8.81 5.54
N TYR A 83 3.72 -9.50 6.11
CA TYR A 83 2.60 -8.88 6.83
C TYR A 83 3.06 -8.14 8.08
N GLN A 84 3.98 -8.70 8.84
CA GLN A 84 4.56 -8.01 10.01
C GLN A 84 5.27 -6.72 9.60
N LYS A 85 6.09 -6.77 8.56
CA LYS A 85 6.75 -5.57 8.00
C LYS A 85 5.73 -4.52 7.52
N PHE A 86 4.65 -4.96 6.87
CA PHE A 86 3.56 -4.09 6.44
C PHE A 86 2.89 -3.38 7.62
N ALA A 87 2.59 -4.12 8.68
CA ALA A 87 1.95 -3.59 9.87
C ALA A 87 2.89 -2.64 10.65
N GLU A 88 4.15 -3.03 10.84
CA GLU A 88 5.16 -2.22 11.53
C GLU A 88 5.48 -0.92 10.81
N ALA A 89 5.45 -0.91 9.48
CA ALA A 89 5.64 0.29 8.66
C ALA A 89 4.43 1.24 8.67
N GLY A 90 3.29 0.82 9.22
CA GLY A 90 2.08 1.65 9.33
C GLY A 90 1.24 1.73 8.06
N TRP A 91 1.47 0.89 7.05
CA TRP A 91 0.73 0.92 5.79
C TRP A 91 -0.78 0.67 5.98
N ALA A 92 -1.16 -0.15 6.96
CA ALA A 92 -2.57 -0.43 7.27
C ALA A 92 -3.35 0.80 7.75
N SER A 93 -2.66 1.80 8.30
CA SER A 93 -3.27 3.01 8.88
C SER A 93 -3.12 4.25 8.01
N ILE A 94 -2.56 4.13 6.80
CA ILE A 94 -2.24 5.29 5.95
C ILE A 94 -3.45 6.15 5.59
N SER A 95 -4.64 5.57 5.49
CA SER A 95 -5.89 6.26 5.21
C SER A 95 -6.59 6.85 6.44
N LEU A 96 -6.09 6.56 7.63
CA LEU A 96 -6.68 7.03 8.88
C LEU A 96 -6.23 8.46 9.22
N PRO A 97 -7.00 9.20 10.06
CA PRO A 97 -6.60 10.49 10.57
C PRO A 97 -5.27 10.43 11.36
N SER A 98 -4.52 11.54 11.34
CA SER A 98 -3.21 11.62 12.00
C SER A 98 -3.24 11.46 13.52
N ASP A 99 -4.35 11.84 14.17
CA ASP A 99 -4.56 11.69 15.61
C ASP A 99 -4.66 10.24 16.08
N ILE A 100 -4.96 9.31 15.15
CA ILE A 100 -4.98 7.87 15.41
C ILE A 100 -3.88 7.12 14.65
N GLY A 101 -2.83 7.82 14.23
CA GLY A 101 -1.64 7.24 13.64
C GLY A 101 -1.64 7.11 12.12
N GLY A 102 -2.60 7.72 11.44
CA GLY A 102 -2.66 7.76 9.98
C GLY A 102 -2.09 9.03 9.37
N CYS A 103 -2.23 9.19 8.05
CA CYS A 103 -1.89 10.42 7.35
C CYS A 103 -2.93 10.89 6.33
N LEU A 104 -4.09 10.28 6.28
CA LEU A 104 -5.21 10.57 5.34
C LEU A 104 -4.79 10.55 3.86
N LEU A 105 -3.72 9.85 3.55
CA LEU A 105 -3.16 9.87 2.20
C LEU A 105 -3.97 9.07 1.19
N TYR A 106 -4.80 8.15 1.66
CA TYR A 106 -5.54 7.24 0.80
C TYR A 106 -6.93 6.98 1.35
N THR A 107 -7.94 7.39 0.60
CA THR A 107 -9.32 7.02 0.84
C THR A 107 -9.80 6.18 -0.35
N SER A 108 -9.57 4.88 -0.34
CA SER A 108 -10.29 3.99 -1.24
C SER A 108 -11.30 3.20 -0.44
N ASP A 109 -12.51 3.22 -0.91
CA ASP A 109 -13.58 2.38 -0.42
C ASP A 109 -13.45 1.00 -1.08
N ALA A 110 -12.44 0.25 -0.65
CA ALA A 110 -12.22 -1.11 -1.13
C ALA A 110 -13.15 -2.14 -0.46
N ALA A 111 -14.08 -1.67 0.38
CA ALA A 111 -14.99 -2.53 1.13
C ALA A 111 -16.31 -2.82 0.40
N ASP A 112 -16.58 -2.15 -0.73
CA ASP A 112 -17.85 -2.27 -1.45
C ASP A 112 -17.76 -3.08 -2.76
N ASP A 113 -16.64 -3.76 -3.05
CA ASP A 113 -16.50 -4.67 -4.19
C ASP A 113 -16.65 -6.14 -3.79
#